data_f9627210b69551f80e38a4a4990eff08
#
_entry.id   f9627210b69551f80e38a4a4990eff08
#
_cell.length_a   1.000
_cell.length_b   1.000
_cell.length_c   1.000
_cell.angle_alpha   90.00
_cell.angle_beta   90.00
_cell.angle_gamma   90.00
#
_symmetry.space_group_name_H-M   'P 1'
#
loop_
_entity.id
_entity.type
_entity.pdbx_description
1 polymer ?
#
loop_
_entity_poly.entity_id
_entity_poly.type
_entity_poly.pdbx_seq_one_letter_code
_entity_poly.pdbx_strand_id
1 'polypeptide(L)'
;ISNKTGAFVFERNNETVLLTTRYLPELKWYLLVELNESQATKELWKSFLVNLAIGSAVIVLTVILISYTVNIFQSRLEEMASTDKLTGLGNRQTFEIVLNQAMAQFERNQSPFSLILIDIDHFKNINDSYGHLNGDKVLEAFAVHTRKMNRQSDILCRWGGEEFIILATDCALIDAKRLAENIRASISK
;
A
#
# COMPACT_ATOMS: atom_id res chain seq x y z
N ILE A 1 -33.85 12.28 70.63
CA ILE A 1 -33.24 10.99 70.26
C ILE A 1 -32.32 11.27 69.04
N SER A 2 -31.03 11.39 69.35
CA SER A 2 -30.02 11.71 68.37
C SER A 2 -29.87 10.53 67.36
N ASN A 3 -30.14 10.76 66.14
CA ASN A 3 -29.91 9.81 65.06
C ASN A 3 -28.40 9.68 64.86
N LYS A 4 -27.77 8.72 65.53
CA LYS A 4 -26.31 8.52 65.50
C LYS A 4 -25.93 7.77 64.17
N THR A 5 -25.84 8.49 63.10
CA THR A 5 -25.15 8.03 61.86
C THR A 5 -23.80 8.68 61.89
N GLY A 6 -22.75 7.91 61.78
CA GLY A 6 -21.37 8.39 61.68
C GLY A 6 -20.69 7.81 60.45
N ALA A 7 -19.94 8.63 59.75
CA ALA A 7 -19.04 8.16 58.70
C ALA A 7 -17.59 8.44 59.14
N PHE A 8 -16.75 7.45 59.07
CA PHE A 8 -15.35 7.52 59.47
C PHE A 8 -14.49 7.03 58.34
N VAL A 9 -13.42 7.75 58.06
CA VAL A 9 -12.39 7.34 57.09
C VAL A 9 -11.13 7.02 57.86
N PHE A 10 -10.60 5.81 57.68
CA PHE A 10 -9.35 5.41 58.28
C PHE A 10 -8.48 4.58 57.33
N GLU A 11 -7.20 4.59 57.55
CA GLU A 11 -6.25 3.76 56.81
C GLU A 11 -6.03 2.42 57.54
N ARG A 12 -6.19 1.32 56.79
CA ARG A 12 -5.89 -0.03 57.24
C ARG A 12 -5.05 -0.75 56.20
N ASN A 13 -3.85 -1.18 56.55
CA ASN A 13 -2.90 -1.85 55.65
C ASN A 13 -2.59 -1.07 54.38
N ASN A 14 -2.44 0.26 54.49
CA ASN A 14 -2.21 1.16 53.39
C ASN A 14 -3.39 1.29 52.39
N GLU A 15 -4.60 0.95 52.83
CA GLU A 15 -5.84 1.10 52.06
C GLU A 15 -6.80 2.02 52.81
N THR A 16 -7.44 2.93 52.09
CA THR A 16 -8.46 3.83 52.66
C THR A 16 -9.78 3.11 52.77
N VAL A 17 -10.27 2.98 53.99
CA VAL A 17 -11.52 2.33 54.29
C VAL A 17 -12.53 3.36 54.78
N LEU A 18 -13.67 3.40 54.15
CA LEU A 18 -14.83 4.20 54.55
C LEU A 18 -15.77 3.33 55.37
N LEU A 19 -15.90 3.64 56.67
CA LEU A 19 -16.81 2.97 57.59
C LEU A 19 -18.03 3.85 57.82
N THR A 20 -19.20 3.37 57.43
CA THR A 20 -20.46 4.04 57.72
C THR A 20 -21.19 3.24 58.84
N THR A 21 -21.56 3.94 59.90
CA THR A 21 -22.29 3.34 61.01
C THR A 21 -23.71 3.89 61.08
N ARG A 22 -24.68 3.03 61.26
CA ARG A 22 -26.10 3.39 61.46
C ARG A 22 -26.68 2.63 62.58
N TYR A 23 -27.24 3.33 63.60
CA TYR A 23 -27.97 2.73 64.68
C TYR A 23 -29.38 2.37 64.24
N LEU A 24 -29.82 1.13 64.50
CA LEU A 24 -31.15 0.60 64.24
C LEU A 24 -31.89 0.49 65.60
N PRO A 25 -32.78 1.44 65.91
CA PRO A 25 -33.41 1.50 67.26
C PRO A 25 -34.32 0.29 67.60
N GLU A 26 -34.94 -0.26 66.55
CA GLU A 26 -35.88 -1.39 66.70
C GLU A 26 -35.19 -2.68 67.20
N LEU A 27 -33.94 -2.87 66.78
CA LEU A 27 -33.15 -4.05 67.12
C LEU A 27 -32.08 -3.75 68.19
N LYS A 28 -31.92 -2.49 68.58
CA LYS A 28 -30.77 -1.98 69.36
C LYS A 28 -29.40 -2.37 68.82
N TRP A 29 -29.28 -2.43 67.53
CA TRP A 29 -28.06 -2.81 66.81
C TRP A 29 -27.41 -1.64 66.14
N TYR A 30 -26.07 -1.76 65.89
CA TYR A 30 -25.32 -0.90 64.99
C TYR A 30 -25.03 -1.66 63.70
N LEU A 31 -25.49 -1.12 62.54
CA LEU A 31 -25.10 -1.58 61.23
C LEU A 31 -23.79 -0.88 60.89
N LEU A 32 -22.77 -1.67 60.60
CA LEU A 32 -21.47 -1.22 60.15
C LEU A 32 -21.31 -1.63 58.67
N VAL A 33 -21.13 -0.64 57.78
CA VAL A 33 -20.85 -0.89 56.37
C VAL A 33 -19.44 -0.41 56.11
N GLU A 34 -18.58 -1.34 55.73
CA GLU A 34 -17.19 -1.08 55.36
C GLU A 34 -17.07 -1.08 53.85
N LEU A 35 -16.54 -0.01 53.29
CA LEU A 35 -16.30 0.17 51.85
C LEU A 35 -14.81 0.37 51.63
N ASN A 36 -14.20 -0.55 50.92
CA ASN A 36 -12.79 -0.45 50.57
C ASN A 36 -12.66 0.25 49.21
N GLU A 37 -12.25 1.53 49.21
CA GLU A 37 -12.16 2.38 48.03
C GLU A 37 -11.07 1.91 47.06
N SER A 38 -9.97 1.33 47.56
CA SER A 38 -8.84 0.89 46.74
C SER A 38 -9.17 -0.35 45.92
N GLN A 39 -10.06 -1.22 46.40
CA GLN A 39 -10.48 -2.41 45.65
C GLN A 39 -11.40 -2.07 44.47
N ALA A 40 -12.35 -1.17 44.70
CA ALA A 40 -13.27 -0.72 43.63
C ALA A 40 -12.55 0.00 42.51
N THR A 41 -11.58 0.87 42.85
CA THR A 41 -10.77 1.58 41.84
C THR A 41 -9.83 0.67 41.06
N LYS A 42 -9.21 -0.33 41.68
CA LYS A 42 -8.35 -1.32 41.01
C LYS A 42 -9.11 -2.13 39.94
N GLU A 43 -10.30 -2.60 40.26
CA GLU A 43 -11.15 -3.34 39.31
C GLU A 43 -11.60 -2.46 38.13
N LEU A 44 -11.93 -1.19 38.38
CA LEU A 44 -12.28 -0.23 37.33
C LEU A 44 -11.09 0.04 36.39
N TRP A 45 -9.90 0.28 36.95
CA TRP A 45 -8.68 0.48 36.16
C TRP A 45 -8.31 -0.74 35.34
N LYS A 46 -8.43 -1.94 35.89
CA LYS A 46 -8.20 -3.19 35.16
C LYS A 46 -9.15 -3.32 33.96
N SER A 47 -10.45 -3.11 34.20
CA SER A 47 -11.46 -3.15 33.13
C SER A 47 -11.21 -2.08 32.08
N PHE A 48 -10.82 -0.87 32.49
CA PHE A 48 -10.47 0.21 31.57
C PHE A 48 -9.28 -0.16 30.67
N LEU A 49 -8.18 -0.69 31.25
CA LEU A 49 -7.00 -1.11 30.49
C LEU A 49 -7.30 -2.26 29.51
N VAL A 50 -8.12 -3.23 29.95
CA VAL A 50 -8.54 -4.33 29.06
C VAL A 50 -9.36 -3.80 27.89
N ASN A 51 -10.34 -2.93 28.14
CA ASN A 51 -11.16 -2.33 27.10
C ASN A 51 -10.33 -1.46 26.14
N LEU A 52 -9.36 -0.72 26.67
CA LEU A 52 -8.43 0.08 25.86
C LEU A 52 -7.55 -0.81 24.96
N ALA A 53 -7.06 -1.93 25.50
CA ALA A 53 -6.26 -2.89 24.73
C ALA A 53 -7.09 -3.55 23.61
N ILE A 54 -8.32 -3.97 23.93
CA ILE A 54 -9.24 -4.54 22.93
C ILE A 54 -9.55 -3.49 21.84
N GLY A 55 -9.90 -2.28 22.24
CA GLY A 55 -10.19 -1.19 21.29
C GLY A 55 -9.01 -0.88 20.36
N SER A 56 -7.79 -0.80 20.94
CA SER A 56 -6.57 -0.60 20.14
C SER A 56 -6.32 -1.75 19.17
N ALA A 57 -6.50 -2.99 19.60
CA ALA A 57 -6.33 -4.16 18.74
C ALA A 57 -7.33 -4.16 17.57
N VAL A 58 -8.58 -3.81 17.83
CA VAL A 58 -9.62 -3.69 16.78
C VAL A 58 -9.25 -2.59 15.77
N ILE A 59 -8.80 -1.43 16.25
CA ILE A 59 -8.38 -0.33 15.37
C ILE A 59 -7.22 -0.76 14.47
N VAL A 60 -6.18 -1.37 15.05
CA VAL A 60 -5.01 -1.85 14.29
C VAL A 60 -5.43 -2.88 13.24
N LEU A 61 -6.27 -3.85 13.61
CA LEU A 61 -6.77 -4.86 12.68
C LEU A 61 -7.56 -4.22 11.53
N THR A 62 -8.42 -3.26 11.86
CA THR A 62 -9.24 -2.55 10.85
C THR A 62 -8.35 -1.77 9.86
N VAL A 63 -7.31 -1.08 10.36
CA VAL A 63 -6.36 -0.35 9.50
C VAL A 63 -5.60 -1.32 8.58
N ILE A 64 -5.17 -2.47 9.09
CA ILE A 64 -4.50 -3.51 8.29
C ILE A 64 -5.44 -4.02 7.18
N LEU A 65 -6.68 -4.35 7.50
CA LEU A 65 -7.66 -4.83 6.53
C LEU A 65 -7.99 -3.80 5.45
N ILE A 66 -8.16 -2.53 5.85
CA ILE A 66 -8.41 -1.44 4.90
C ILE A 66 -7.19 -1.28 3.98
N SER A 67 -5.98 -1.22 4.53
CA SER A 67 -4.75 -1.09 3.73
C SER A 67 -4.57 -2.25 2.76
N TYR A 68 -4.84 -3.48 3.19
CA TYR A 68 -4.80 -4.66 2.33
C TYR A 68 -5.82 -4.57 1.19
N THR A 69 -7.06 -4.19 1.50
CA THR A 69 -8.13 -4.04 0.51
C THR A 69 -7.81 -2.96 -0.50
N VAL A 70 -7.33 -1.79 -0.03
CA VAL A 70 -6.94 -0.67 -0.90
C VAL A 70 -5.81 -1.08 -1.85
N ASN A 71 -4.78 -1.77 -1.35
CA ASN A 71 -3.67 -2.25 -2.17
C ASN A 71 -4.14 -3.22 -3.27
N ILE A 72 -5.04 -4.17 -2.95
CA ILE A 72 -5.61 -5.08 -3.96
C ILE A 72 -6.41 -4.30 -5.02
N PHE A 73 -7.21 -3.33 -4.59
CA PHE A 73 -7.99 -2.52 -5.53
C PHE A 73 -7.12 -1.65 -6.42
N GLN A 74 -6.07 -1.03 -5.87
CA GLN A 74 -5.11 -0.26 -6.65
C GLN A 74 -4.39 -1.13 -7.68
N SER A 75 -3.90 -2.31 -7.29
CA SER A 75 -3.26 -3.24 -8.24
C SER A 75 -4.22 -3.64 -9.38
N ARG A 76 -5.49 -3.91 -9.08
CA ARG A 76 -6.49 -4.22 -10.11
C ARG A 76 -6.79 -3.04 -11.04
N LEU A 77 -6.85 -1.82 -10.50
CA LEU A 77 -7.03 -0.62 -11.31
C LEU A 77 -5.81 -0.34 -12.20
N GLU A 78 -4.61 -0.64 -11.72
CA GLU A 78 -3.39 -0.54 -12.51
C GLU A 78 -3.32 -1.61 -13.61
N GLU A 79 -3.76 -2.83 -13.33
CA GLU A 79 -3.93 -3.88 -14.35
C GLU A 79 -4.98 -3.51 -15.41
N MET A 80 -6.01 -2.75 -15.07
CA MET A 80 -7.02 -2.27 -16.04
C MET A 80 -6.54 -1.05 -16.86
N ALA A 81 -5.51 -0.35 -16.42
CA ALA A 81 -4.91 0.71 -17.22
C ALA A 81 -4.16 0.09 -18.40
N SER A 82 -4.39 0.58 -19.61
CA SER A 82 -3.69 0.14 -20.80
C SER A 82 -2.35 0.83 -21.01
N THR A 83 -2.03 1.85 -20.21
CA THR A 83 -0.85 2.70 -20.38
C THR A 83 -0.05 2.83 -19.09
N ASP A 84 1.25 2.93 -19.22
CA ASP A 84 2.18 3.31 -18.15
C ASP A 84 1.98 4.79 -17.78
N LYS A 85 1.76 5.07 -16.51
CA LYS A 85 1.41 6.42 -16.01
C LYS A 85 2.53 7.45 -16.17
N LEU A 86 3.78 7.01 -16.13
CA LEU A 86 4.93 7.89 -16.22
C LEU A 86 5.21 8.24 -17.67
N THR A 87 5.31 7.25 -18.54
CA THR A 87 5.76 7.44 -19.92
C THR A 87 4.63 7.63 -20.92
N GLY A 88 3.38 7.31 -20.56
CA GLY A 88 2.23 7.33 -21.46
C GLY A 88 2.27 6.28 -22.56
N LEU A 89 3.23 5.35 -22.51
CA LEU A 89 3.33 4.22 -23.42
C LEU A 89 2.37 3.09 -23.03
N GLY A 90 2.20 2.09 -23.88
CA GLY A 90 1.56 0.84 -23.45
C GLY A 90 2.30 0.24 -22.27
N ASN A 91 1.56 -0.37 -21.37
CA ASN A 91 2.14 -1.13 -20.25
C ASN A 91 2.34 -2.61 -20.66
N ARG A 92 2.86 -3.41 -19.75
CA ARG A 92 3.07 -4.85 -19.93
C ARG A 92 1.80 -5.59 -20.37
N GLN A 93 0.65 -5.25 -19.80
CA GLN A 93 -0.62 -5.91 -20.14
C GLN A 93 -1.04 -5.59 -21.58
N THR A 94 -0.89 -4.34 -22.00
CA THR A 94 -1.11 -3.94 -23.40
C THR A 94 -0.19 -4.71 -24.33
N PHE A 95 1.08 -4.86 -23.96
CA PHE A 95 2.02 -5.65 -24.75
C PHE A 95 1.57 -7.12 -24.91
N GLU A 96 1.14 -7.78 -23.82
CA GLU A 96 0.66 -9.18 -23.87
C GLU A 96 -0.54 -9.34 -24.81
N ILE A 97 -1.48 -8.38 -24.79
CA ILE A 97 -2.63 -8.37 -25.70
C ILE A 97 -2.19 -8.25 -27.17
N VAL A 98 -1.34 -7.27 -27.48
CA VAL A 98 -0.92 -7.02 -28.87
C VAL A 98 0.01 -8.12 -29.38
N LEU A 99 0.82 -8.74 -28.51
CA LEU A 99 1.63 -9.91 -28.86
C LEU A 99 0.75 -11.08 -29.29
N ASN A 100 -0.29 -11.40 -28.50
CA ASN A 100 -1.22 -12.46 -28.86
C ASN A 100 -1.93 -12.20 -30.18
N GLN A 101 -2.27 -10.94 -30.47
CA GLN A 101 -2.86 -10.56 -31.76
C GLN A 101 -1.86 -10.74 -32.90
N ALA A 102 -0.59 -10.33 -32.72
CA ALA A 102 0.47 -10.50 -33.73
C ALA A 102 0.74 -11.99 -34.03
N MET A 103 0.78 -12.83 -32.98
CA MET A 103 0.92 -14.29 -33.13
C MET A 103 -0.24 -14.89 -33.92
N ALA A 104 -1.48 -14.56 -33.59
CA ALA A 104 -2.65 -15.02 -34.31
C ALA A 104 -2.70 -14.52 -35.78
N GLN A 105 -2.18 -13.34 -36.03
CA GLN A 105 -2.04 -12.79 -37.37
C GLN A 105 -0.96 -13.53 -38.19
N PHE A 106 0.19 -13.82 -37.57
CA PHE A 106 1.25 -14.63 -38.17
C PHE A 106 0.74 -16.03 -38.54
N GLU A 107 0.00 -16.69 -37.66
CA GLU A 107 -0.59 -18.02 -37.98
C GLU A 107 -1.50 -17.97 -39.21
N ARG A 108 -2.25 -16.90 -39.39
CA ARG A 108 -3.19 -16.75 -40.52
C ARG A 108 -2.52 -16.34 -41.84
N ASN A 109 -1.64 -15.37 -41.76
CA ASN A 109 -1.15 -14.65 -42.96
C ASN A 109 0.35 -14.85 -43.20
N GLN A 110 1.06 -15.50 -42.27
CA GLN A 110 2.54 -15.63 -42.28
C GLN A 110 3.27 -14.26 -42.31
N SER A 111 2.58 -13.18 -41.86
CA SER A 111 3.18 -11.85 -41.77
C SER A 111 4.18 -11.83 -40.61
N PRO A 112 5.48 -11.55 -40.86
CA PRO A 112 6.50 -11.59 -39.85
C PRO A 112 6.33 -10.42 -38.87
N PHE A 113 6.59 -10.65 -37.60
CA PHE A 113 6.77 -9.60 -36.62
C PHE A 113 8.07 -9.80 -35.84
N SER A 114 8.59 -8.74 -35.29
CA SER A 114 9.80 -8.78 -34.47
C SER A 114 9.60 -8.10 -33.13
N LEU A 115 10.32 -8.61 -32.14
CA LEU A 115 10.38 -8.00 -30.81
C LEU A 115 11.75 -7.38 -30.59
N ILE A 116 11.78 -6.16 -30.06
CA ILE A 116 13.00 -5.46 -29.67
C ILE A 116 12.89 -5.13 -28.21
N LEU A 117 13.72 -5.75 -27.39
CA LEU A 117 13.85 -5.44 -25.98
C LEU A 117 14.96 -4.40 -25.80
N ILE A 118 14.68 -3.38 -25.00
CA ILE A 118 15.58 -2.26 -24.75
C ILE A 118 15.68 -2.06 -23.24
N ASP A 119 16.90 -1.87 -22.77
CA ASP A 119 17.20 -1.53 -21.39
C ASP A 119 18.08 -0.27 -21.36
N ILE A 120 17.89 0.61 -20.36
CA ILE A 120 18.67 1.84 -20.24
C ILE A 120 19.91 1.55 -19.40
N ASP A 121 21.06 1.55 -20.07
CA ASP A 121 22.36 1.30 -19.43
C ASP A 121 22.60 2.23 -18.25
N HIS A 122 23.01 1.64 -17.11
CA HIS A 122 23.39 2.38 -15.91
C HIS A 122 22.27 3.24 -15.29
N PHE A 123 21.00 2.93 -15.54
CA PHE A 123 19.87 3.72 -15.03
C PHE A 123 19.90 3.86 -13.50
N LYS A 124 20.30 2.79 -12.79
CA LYS A 124 20.50 2.86 -11.35
C LYS A 124 21.50 3.95 -10.94
N ASN A 125 22.61 4.09 -11.67
CA ASN A 125 23.59 5.14 -11.37
C ASN A 125 23.03 6.55 -11.55
N ILE A 126 22.11 6.73 -12.50
CA ILE A 126 21.39 8.00 -12.69
C ILE A 126 20.53 8.29 -11.45
N ASN A 127 19.74 7.31 -10.99
CA ASN A 127 18.93 7.46 -9.79
C ASN A 127 19.77 7.74 -8.54
N ASP A 128 20.85 7.01 -8.37
CA ASP A 128 21.73 7.14 -7.19
C ASP A 128 22.44 8.50 -7.17
N SER A 129 22.80 9.05 -8.35
CA SER A 129 23.55 10.32 -8.48
C SER A 129 22.64 11.55 -8.50
N TYR A 130 21.46 11.47 -9.13
CA TYR A 130 20.60 12.61 -9.44
C TYR A 130 19.20 12.52 -8.83
N GLY A 131 18.90 11.41 -8.15
CA GLY A 131 17.59 11.14 -7.52
C GLY A 131 16.53 10.61 -8.48
N HIS A 132 15.54 9.93 -7.94
CA HIS A 132 14.48 9.26 -8.71
C HIS A 132 13.68 10.21 -9.64
N LEU A 133 13.44 11.46 -9.21
CA LEU A 133 12.73 12.45 -10.05
C LEU A 133 13.48 12.76 -11.37
N ASN A 134 14.80 12.71 -11.35
CA ASN A 134 15.57 12.89 -12.59
C ASN A 134 15.63 11.60 -13.40
N GLY A 135 15.65 10.43 -12.77
CA GLY A 135 15.46 9.16 -13.44
C GLY A 135 14.12 9.10 -14.17
N ASP A 136 13.03 9.54 -13.55
CA ASP A 136 11.71 9.61 -14.17
C ASP A 136 11.72 10.47 -15.45
N LYS A 137 12.38 11.65 -15.42
CA LYS A 137 12.55 12.49 -16.61
C LYS A 137 13.34 11.81 -17.72
N VAL A 138 14.33 10.98 -17.38
CA VAL A 138 15.09 10.20 -18.37
C VAL A 138 14.18 9.18 -19.04
N LEU A 139 13.33 8.47 -18.27
CA LEU A 139 12.35 7.53 -18.81
C LEU A 139 11.32 8.20 -19.72
N GLU A 140 10.79 9.35 -19.32
CA GLU A 140 9.87 10.14 -20.13
C GLU A 140 10.54 10.62 -21.45
N ALA A 141 11.75 11.16 -21.35
CA ALA A 141 12.50 11.62 -22.51
C ALA A 141 12.82 10.47 -23.48
N PHE A 142 13.22 9.30 -22.95
CA PHE A 142 13.45 8.09 -23.73
C PHE A 142 12.17 7.66 -24.45
N ALA A 143 11.04 7.61 -23.76
CA ALA A 143 9.75 7.23 -24.33
C ALA A 143 9.34 8.14 -25.49
N VAL A 144 9.42 9.47 -25.28
CA VAL A 144 9.09 10.47 -26.30
C VAL A 144 10.01 10.35 -27.53
N HIS A 145 11.32 10.17 -27.27
CA HIS A 145 12.30 10.06 -28.33
C HIS A 145 12.10 8.79 -29.19
N THR A 146 11.99 7.64 -28.52
CA THR A 146 11.82 6.34 -29.19
C THR A 146 10.50 6.27 -29.95
N ARG A 147 9.40 6.84 -29.39
CA ARG A 147 8.11 6.90 -30.10
C ARG A 147 8.17 7.63 -31.43
N LYS A 148 9.00 8.67 -31.56
CA LYS A 148 9.19 9.41 -32.83
C LYS A 148 9.93 8.61 -33.88
N MET A 149 10.70 7.60 -33.48
CA MET A 149 11.48 6.76 -34.39
C MET A 149 10.70 5.54 -34.87
N ASN A 150 9.64 5.16 -34.17
CA ASN A 150 8.81 4.02 -34.52
C ASN A 150 7.74 4.40 -35.53
N ARG A 151 7.33 3.42 -36.33
CA ARG A 151 6.19 3.56 -37.25
C ARG A 151 4.89 3.60 -36.41
N GLN A 152 3.82 4.12 -36.98
CA GLN A 152 2.51 4.13 -36.35
C GLN A 152 1.95 2.72 -36.08
N SER A 153 2.39 1.74 -36.90
CA SER A 153 2.04 0.32 -36.75
C SER A 153 2.81 -0.39 -35.64
N ASP A 154 3.93 0.17 -35.17
CA ASP A 154 4.77 -0.43 -34.16
C ASP A 154 4.24 -0.06 -32.77
N ILE A 155 4.22 -1.02 -31.89
CA ILE A 155 3.72 -0.83 -30.52
C ILE A 155 4.91 -0.74 -29.57
N LEU A 156 5.08 0.40 -28.94
CA LEU A 156 6.09 0.63 -27.91
C LEU A 156 5.44 0.58 -26.53
N CYS A 157 5.97 -0.28 -25.66
CA CYS A 157 5.50 -0.47 -24.29
C CYS A 157 6.67 -0.31 -23.31
N ARG A 158 6.35 0.12 -22.09
CA ARG A 158 7.25 0.00 -20.97
C ARG A 158 6.97 -1.33 -20.27
N TRP A 159 7.99 -2.20 -20.25
CA TRP A 159 7.87 -3.53 -19.65
C TRP A 159 7.92 -3.48 -18.12
N GLY A 160 8.78 -2.62 -17.57
CA GLY A 160 8.94 -2.35 -16.14
C GLY A 160 10.27 -1.68 -15.85
N GLY A 161 10.37 -0.93 -14.75
CA GLY A 161 11.61 -0.25 -14.37
C GLY A 161 12.18 0.62 -15.52
N GLU A 162 13.35 0.23 -16.00
CA GLU A 162 14.09 0.85 -17.13
C GLU A 162 13.97 0.08 -18.45
N GLU A 163 13.14 -0.98 -18.48
CA GLU A 163 12.99 -1.86 -19.63
C GLU A 163 11.83 -1.42 -20.53
N PHE A 164 12.07 -1.40 -21.84
CA PHE A 164 11.08 -1.10 -22.88
C PHE A 164 11.06 -2.22 -23.91
N ILE A 165 9.90 -2.42 -24.53
CA ILE A 165 9.74 -3.42 -25.57
C ILE A 165 8.98 -2.84 -26.76
N ILE A 166 9.45 -3.15 -27.97
CA ILE A 166 8.78 -2.78 -29.21
C ILE A 166 8.31 -4.05 -29.90
N LEU A 167 7.04 -4.09 -30.25
CA LEU A 167 6.48 -5.04 -31.22
C LEU A 167 6.43 -4.36 -32.59
N ALA A 168 7.32 -4.74 -33.49
CA ALA A 168 7.33 -4.25 -34.85
C ALA A 168 6.55 -5.22 -35.75
N THR A 169 5.42 -4.77 -36.31
CA THR A 169 4.57 -5.55 -37.20
C THR A 169 5.09 -5.51 -38.62
N ASP A 170 4.84 -6.57 -39.39
CA ASP A 170 5.33 -6.72 -40.76
C ASP A 170 6.84 -6.40 -40.89
N CYS A 171 7.62 -6.89 -39.94
CA CYS A 171 9.02 -6.54 -39.76
C CYS A 171 9.87 -7.81 -39.65
N ALA A 172 10.72 -8.02 -40.65
CA ALA A 172 11.70 -9.12 -40.60
C ALA A 172 12.88 -8.77 -39.70
N LEU A 173 13.62 -9.80 -39.25
CA LEU A 173 14.73 -9.65 -38.29
C LEU A 173 15.79 -8.61 -38.76
N ILE A 174 16.07 -8.53 -40.04
CA ILE A 174 17.06 -7.56 -40.60
C ILE A 174 16.61 -6.11 -40.42
N ASP A 175 15.32 -5.85 -40.59
CA ASP A 175 14.73 -4.53 -40.40
C ASP A 175 14.60 -4.16 -38.93
N ALA A 176 14.23 -5.12 -38.07
CA ALA A 176 14.22 -4.95 -36.64
C ALA A 176 15.60 -4.61 -36.07
N LYS A 177 16.66 -5.30 -36.56
CA LYS A 177 18.04 -5.01 -36.17
C LYS A 177 18.44 -3.57 -36.57
N ARG A 178 18.04 -3.12 -37.76
CA ARG A 178 18.30 -1.75 -38.21
C ARG A 178 17.54 -0.72 -37.36
N LEU A 179 16.28 -0.99 -37.00
CA LEU A 179 15.50 -0.13 -36.11
C LEU A 179 16.16 -0.03 -34.73
N ALA A 180 16.53 -1.16 -34.13
CA ALA A 180 17.20 -1.19 -32.84
C ALA A 180 18.50 -0.38 -32.84
N GLU A 181 19.34 -0.53 -33.86
CA GLU A 181 20.60 0.20 -33.98
C GLU A 181 20.38 1.71 -34.19
N ASN A 182 19.36 2.10 -34.95
CA ASN A 182 19.00 3.50 -35.15
C ASN A 182 18.58 4.14 -33.81
N ILE A 183 17.75 3.43 -33.01
CA ILE A 183 17.33 3.89 -31.66
C ILE A 183 18.57 4.05 -30.81
N ARG A 184 19.41 3.01 -30.69
CA ARG A 184 20.63 3.05 -29.90
C ARG A 184 21.55 4.23 -30.27
N ALA A 185 21.83 4.40 -31.57
CA ALA A 185 22.71 5.47 -32.08
C ALA A 185 22.13 6.88 -31.86
N SER A 186 20.82 7.02 -31.77
CA SER A 186 20.18 8.32 -31.57
C SER A 186 20.17 8.76 -30.08
N ILE A 187 20.21 7.80 -29.15
CA ILE A 187 20.21 8.05 -27.70
C ILE A 187 21.63 8.25 -27.19
N SER A 188 22.63 7.63 -27.79
CA SER A 188 24.05 7.75 -27.39
C SER A 188 24.74 9.07 -27.81
N LYS A 189 23.99 10.02 -28.35
CA LYS A 189 24.46 11.37 -28.71
C LYS A 189 24.08 12.38 -27.63
#